data_631c55b36a98b73496525d9f7cc31f4e
#
_entry.id   631c55b36a98b73496525d9f7cc31f4e
#
_cell.length_a   1.000
_cell.length_b   1.000
_cell.length_c   1.000
_cell.angle_alpha   90.00
_cell.angle_beta   90.00
_cell.angle_gamma   90.00
#
_symmetry.space_group_name_H-M   'P 1'
#
loop_
_entity.id
_entity.type
_entity.pdbx_description
1 polymer ?
#
loop_
_entity_poly.entity_id
_entity_poly.type
_entity_poly.pdbx_seq_one_letter_code
_entity_poly.pdbx_strand_id
1 'polypeptide(L)'
;MSESVFSEILSGLYDNQVVPYLGPGVLFDAVSKVSGAPMPADSDSLILAMNGGKPMAPKLMYEFPRAAMNQELKRGRNFLGQFLDKTYRDTKYSRAAIHDWVAEWKPNFVIDINRDTQLQDSYADEEHTLIVGLARVVGNDYRFKIYQYDGQAYFEVAQNQVDKKLPILFKPMGTPRPESNYVASDADYVDYITELMGGFAIPDFLKEYRKGKKYLLIGLPLNRDSERMVMSDITYDADQHRGWFLRKNPTDKEKRFAGKLGFELIEADCKDLLEQVQTRQAA
;
A
#
# COMPACT_ATOMS: atom_id res chain seq x y z
N MET A 1 -23.01 18.35 -1.55
CA MET A 1 -22.51 17.20 -2.36
C MET A 1 -21.40 16.42 -1.63
N SER A 2 -20.47 17.05 -0.92
CA SER A 2 -19.36 16.31 -0.24
C SER A 2 -19.81 15.45 0.95
N GLU A 3 -20.68 15.91 1.83
CA GLU A 3 -21.11 15.15 3.03
C GLU A 3 -21.85 13.85 2.70
N SER A 4 -22.71 13.84 1.68
CA SER A 4 -23.45 12.63 1.28
C SER A 4 -22.51 11.54 0.73
N VAL A 5 -21.47 11.93 -0.04
CA VAL A 5 -20.50 10.99 -0.62
C VAL A 5 -19.60 10.40 0.46
N PHE A 6 -19.10 11.20 1.40
CA PHE A 6 -18.33 10.68 2.52
C PHE A 6 -19.17 9.77 3.43
N SER A 7 -20.46 10.08 3.62
CA SER A 7 -21.35 9.20 4.36
C SER A 7 -21.53 7.84 3.67
N GLU A 8 -21.66 7.80 2.34
CA GLU A 8 -21.71 6.56 1.56
C GLU A 8 -20.39 5.77 1.69
N ILE A 9 -19.25 6.45 1.48
CA ILE A 9 -17.92 5.86 1.62
C ILE A 9 -17.74 5.21 3.00
N LEU A 10 -17.99 5.97 4.07
CA LEU A 10 -17.82 5.49 5.43
C LEU A 10 -18.76 4.32 5.76
N SER A 11 -20.02 4.39 5.32
CA SER A 11 -20.94 3.25 5.49
C SER A 11 -20.42 2.00 4.78
N GLY A 12 -19.99 2.14 3.50
CA GLY A 12 -19.46 1.01 2.75
C GLY A 12 -18.17 0.44 3.33
N LEU A 13 -17.31 1.27 3.93
CA LEU A 13 -16.12 0.84 4.64
C LEU A 13 -16.48 0.02 5.90
N TYR A 14 -17.36 0.53 6.76
CA TYR A 14 -17.77 -0.16 7.98
C TYR A 14 -18.56 -1.44 7.70
N ASP A 15 -19.28 -1.51 6.58
CA ASP A 15 -19.99 -2.71 6.11
C ASP A 15 -19.09 -3.70 5.34
N ASN A 16 -17.78 -3.44 5.24
CA ASN A 16 -16.81 -4.23 4.47
C ASN A 16 -17.17 -4.45 2.98
N GLN A 17 -17.95 -3.53 2.41
CA GLN A 17 -18.26 -3.49 0.96
C GLN A 17 -17.20 -2.68 0.20
N VAL A 18 -16.55 -1.75 0.87
CA VAL A 18 -15.48 -0.91 0.34
C VAL A 18 -14.15 -1.30 1.00
N VAL A 19 -13.14 -1.52 0.18
CA VAL A 19 -11.78 -1.91 0.61
C VAL A 19 -10.89 -0.67 0.64
N PRO A 20 -10.28 -0.32 1.78
CA PRO A 20 -9.28 0.74 1.82
C PRO A 20 -8.00 0.31 1.11
N TYR A 21 -7.53 1.16 0.20
CA TYR A 21 -6.28 1.00 -0.53
C TYR A 21 -5.37 2.19 -0.20
N LEU A 22 -4.34 1.92 0.62
CA LEU A 22 -3.48 2.93 1.21
C LEU A 22 -2.22 3.14 0.37
N GLY A 23 -1.94 4.38 0.02
CA GLY A 23 -0.72 4.80 -0.65
C GLY A 23 0.15 5.72 0.23
N PRO A 24 1.29 6.23 -0.29
CA PRO A 24 2.27 6.98 0.49
C PRO A 24 1.73 8.25 1.15
N GLY A 25 0.71 8.87 0.58
CA GLY A 25 0.11 10.09 1.13
C GLY A 25 -0.61 9.90 2.47
N VAL A 26 -0.88 8.66 2.91
CA VAL A 26 -1.47 8.42 4.24
C VAL A 26 -0.46 8.56 5.38
N LEU A 27 0.84 8.57 5.06
CA LEU A 27 1.94 8.68 6.03
C LEU A 27 2.43 10.13 6.22
N PHE A 28 1.62 11.11 5.83
CA PHE A 28 1.97 12.54 5.81
C PHE A 28 2.36 13.12 7.18
N ASP A 29 1.91 12.52 8.27
CA ASP A 29 2.14 12.92 9.67
C ASP A 29 3.05 11.94 10.44
N ALA A 30 3.52 10.88 9.80
CA ALA A 30 4.48 9.97 10.39
C ALA A 30 5.89 10.59 10.42
N VAL A 31 6.44 10.76 11.63
CA VAL A 31 7.75 11.38 11.85
C VAL A 31 8.66 10.48 12.69
N SER A 32 9.96 10.55 12.43
CA SER A 32 10.96 9.83 13.22
C SER A 32 10.91 10.28 14.69
N LYS A 33 10.79 9.32 15.61
CA LYS A 33 10.76 9.60 17.06
C LYS A 33 12.09 10.13 17.59
N VAL A 34 13.17 10.01 16.82
CA VAL A 34 14.50 10.48 17.22
C VAL A 34 14.81 11.83 16.60
N SER A 35 14.58 12.01 15.31
CA SER A 35 14.99 13.23 14.58
C SER A 35 13.85 14.18 14.26
N GLY A 36 12.59 13.77 14.40
CA GLY A 36 11.42 14.53 13.95
C GLY A 36 11.26 14.62 12.43
N ALA A 37 12.16 13.99 11.66
CA ALA A 37 12.09 14.02 10.20
C ALA A 37 10.89 13.19 9.69
N PRO A 38 10.20 13.64 8.62
CA PRO A 38 9.12 12.88 8.00
C PRO A 38 9.58 11.49 7.54
N MET A 39 8.69 10.50 7.62
CA MET A 39 8.93 9.17 7.05
C MET A 39 9.01 9.28 5.53
N PRO A 40 10.08 8.82 4.89
CA PRO A 40 10.14 8.75 3.44
C PRO A 40 9.13 7.71 2.92
N ALA A 41 8.13 8.15 2.17
CA ALA A 41 7.07 7.27 1.69
C ALA A 41 6.81 7.40 0.19
N ASP A 42 6.74 8.62 -0.34
CA ASP A 42 6.58 8.89 -1.76
C ASP A 42 7.92 8.76 -2.53
N SER A 43 7.83 8.78 -3.87
CA SER A 43 8.99 8.64 -4.75
C SER A 43 10.10 9.66 -4.46
N ASP A 44 9.76 10.92 -4.30
CA ASP A 44 10.75 11.99 -4.16
C ASP A 44 11.46 11.88 -2.81
N SER A 45 10.74 11.71 -1.73
CA SER A 45 11.30 11.55 -0.38
C SER A 45 12.17 10.31 -0.26
N LEU A 46 11.78 9.20 -0.90
CA LEU A 46 12.59 7.97 -0.94
C LEU A 46 13.87 8.14 -1.73
N ILE A 47 13.83 8.82 -2.89
CA ILE A 47 15.01 9.08 -3.70
C ILE A 47 16.00 9.97 -2.94
N LEU A 48 15.48 11.03 -2.31
CA LEU A 48 16.31 11.93 -1.49
C LEU A 48 16.94 11.17 -0.32
N ALA A 49 16.17 10.40 0.43
CA ALA A 49 16.68 9.61 1.56
C ALA A 49 17.75 8.60 1.11
N MET A 50 17.52 7.89 0.00
CA MET A 50 18.47 6.93 -0.57
C MET A 50 19.78 7.59 -1.05
N ASN A 51 19.72 8.85 -1.46
CA ASN A 51 20.86 9.62 -1.98
C ASN A 51 21.44 10.62 -0.95
N GLY A 52 21.23 10.38 0.34
CA GLY A 52 21.80 11.21 1.41
C GLY A 52 21.24 12.64 1.46
N GLY A 53 19.97 12.83 1.16
CA GLY A 53 19.26 14.11 1.15
C GLY A 53 19.47 14.94 -0.12
N LYS A 54 20.19 14.42 -1.12
CA LYS A 54 20.50 15.16 -2.37
C LYS A 54 19.65 14.64 -3.53
N PRO A 55 19.14 15.53 -4.40
CA PRO A 55 18.44 15.11 -5.60
C PRO A 55 19.39 14.35 -6.55
N MET A 56 18.84 13.39 -7.26
CA MET A 56 19.51 12.70 -8.37
C MET A 56 19.31 13.47 -9.69
N ALA A 57 19.88 12.98 -10.79
CA ALA A 57 19.64 13.54 -12.11
C ALA A 57 18.13 13.55 -12.43
N PRO A 58 17.59 14.56 -13.16
CA PRO A 58 16.14 14.71 -13.36
C PRO A 58 15.42 13.46 -13.86
N LYS A 59 16.04 12.70 -14.76
CA LYS A 59 15.47 11.43 -15.26
C LYS A 59 15.36 10.32 -14.19
N LEU A 60 16.17 10.38 -13.12
CA LEU A 60 16.12 9.46 -11.98
C LEU A 60 15.18 9.94 -10.87
N MET A 61 14.89 11.25 -10.83
CA MET A 61 13.85 11.80 -9.96
C MET A 61 12.44 11.51 -10.47
N TYR A 62 12.30 10.87 -11.64
CA TYR A 62 11.01 10.61 -12.24
C TYR A 62 10.15 9.67 -11.38
N GLU A 63 10.75 8.58 -10.89
CA GLU A 63 10.10 7.62 -9.99
C GLU A 63 11.13 6.81 -9.19
N PHE A 64 10.75 6.40 -7.97
CA PHE A 64 11.63 5.66 -7.07
C PHE A 64 12.15 4.34 -7.67
N PRO A 65 11.35 3.48 -8.35
CA PRO A 65 11.85 2.22 -8.91
C PRO A 65 13.03 2.41 -9.87
N ARG A 66 12.99 3.46 -10.70
CA ARG A 66 14.09 3.81 -11.62
C ARG A 66 15.36 4.25 -10.88
N ALA A 67 15.21 5.10 -9.86
CA ALA A 67 16.33 5.53 -9.04
C ALA A 67 16.92 4.36 -8.25
N ALA A 68 16.08 3.50 -7.69
CA ALA A 68 16.47 2.29 -6.98
C ALA A 68 17.25 1.34 -7.90
N MET A 69 16.79 1.12 -9.15
CA MET A 69 17.51 0.32 -10.13
C MET A 69 18.90 0.89 -10.46
N ASN A 70 19.00 2.21 -10.61
CA ASN A 70 20.30 2.88 -10.83
C ASN A 70 21.27 2.65 -9.67
N GLN A 71 20.79 2.71 -8.43
CA GLN A 71 21.63 2.44 -7.25
C GLN A 71 21.96 0.94 -7.13
N GLU A 72 21.02 0.06 -7.43
CA GLU A 72 21.26 -1.39 -7.44
C GLU A 72 22.35 -1.78 -8.44
N LEU A 73 22.33 -1.22 -9.66
CA LEU A 73 23.37 -1.45 -10.68
C LEU A 73 24.75 -0.95 -10.24
N LYS A 74 24.82 0.13 -9.46
CA LYS A 74 26.10 0.74 -9.01
C LYS A 74 26.63 0.11 -7.72
N ARG A 75 25.76 -0.32 -6.82
CA ARG A 75 26.10 -0.66 -5.43
C ARG A 75 25.66 -2.07 -5.02
N GLY A 76 24.92 -2.76 -5.89
CA GLY A 76 24.38 -4.08 -5.65
C GLY A 76 23.03 -4.09 -4.91
N ARG A 77 22.33 -5.21 -5.00
CA ARG A 77 21.01 -5.43 -4.38
C ARG A 77 21.01 -5.22 -2.87
N ASN A 78 22.08 -5.66 -2.20
CA ASN A 78 22.18 -5.56 -0.74
C ASN A 78 22.12 -4.12 -0.25
N PHE A 79 22.65 -3.16 -1.02
CA PHE A 79 22.55 -1.74 -0.67
C PHE A 79 21.10 -1.28 -0.59
N LEU A 80 20.28 -1.66 -1.57
CA LEU A 80 18.86 -1.28 -1.60
C LEU A 80 18.09 -1.91 -0.45
N GLY A 81 18.31 -3.19 -0.17
CA GLY A 81 17.71 -3.89 0.97
C GLY A 81 18.08 -3.23 2.31
N GLN A 82 19.38 -2.96 2.53
CA GLN A 82 19.86 -2.28 3.74
C GLN A 82 19.28 -0.86 3.89
N PHE A 83 19.14 -0.12 2.79
CA PHE A 83 18.51 1.20 2.83
C PHE A 83 17.05 1.12 3.28
N LEU A 84 16.27 0.19 2.72
CA LEU A 84 14.85 0.01 3.07
C LEU A 84 14.68 -0.53 4.49
N ASP A 85 15.53 -1.46 4.91
CA ASP A 85 15.55 -1.95 6.28
C ASP A 85 15.86 -0.85 7.28
N LYS A 86 16.89 -0.05 7.02
CA LYS A 86 17.21 1.12 7.85
C LYS A 86 16.04 2.09 7.93
N THR A 87 15.35 2.32 6.79
CA THR A 87 14.23 3.24 6.72
C THR A 87 13.02 2.72 7.46
N TYR A 88 12.62 1.47 7.29
CA TYR A 88 11.31 0.97 7.72
C TYR A 88 11.34 -0.02 8.89
N ARG A 89 12.46 -0.71 9.13
CA ARG A 89 12.64 -1.62 10.26
C ARG A 89 13.33 -0.98 11.44
N ASP A 90 14.45 -0.31 11.16
CA ASP A 90 15.36 0.14 12.21
C ASP A 90 15.00 1.54 12.75
N THR A 91 14.43 2.41 11.88
CA THR A 91 13.96 3.74 12.30
C THR A 91 12.56 3.64 12.92
N LYS A 92 12.41 4.21 14.13
CA LYS A 92 11.13 4.26 14.82
C LYS A 92 10.40 5.55 14.46
N TYR A 93 9.19 5.43 13.94
CA TYR A 93 8.31 6.53 13.59
C TYR A 93 7.14 6.66 14.57
N SER A 94 6.52 7.85 14.59
CA SER A 94 5.19 8.02 15.17
C SER A 94 4.19 7.25 14.31
N ARG A 95 3.06 6.87 14.91
CA ARG A 95 1.96 6.29 14.17
C ARG A 95 1.29 7.37 13.33
N ALA A 96 0.93 7.06 12.11
CA ALA A 96 0.13 7.95 11.27
C ALA A 96 -1.34 7.87 11.68
N ALA A 97 -2.05 9.00 11.67
CA ALA A 97 -3.45 9.09 12.11
C ALA A 97 -4.40 8.13 11.37
N ILE A 98 -4.12 7.84 10.09
CA ILE A 98 -4.89 6.83 9.34
C ILE A 98 -4.76 5.43 9.98
N HIS A 99 -3.59 5.08 10.50
CA HIS A 99 -3.35 3.79 11.12
C HIS A 99 -3.92 3.72 12.55
N ASP A 100 -4.08 4.86 13.24
CA ASP A 100 -4.85 4.92 14.49
C ASP A 100 -6.33 4.60 14.20
N TRP A 101 -6.91 5.23 13.19
CA TRP A 101 -8.28 4.93 12.76
C TRP A 101 -8.46 3.48 12.29
N VAL A 102 -7.53 2.94 11.49
CA VAL A 102 -7.55 1.53 11.07
C VAL A 102 -7.46 0.59 12.28
N ALA A 103 -6.66 0.93 13.30
CA ALA A 103 -6.53 0.16 14.52
C ALA A 103 -7.81 0.12 15.37
N GLU A 104 -8.60 1.19 15.34
CA GLU A 104 -9.90 1.27 16.02
C GLU A 104 -10.99 0.52 15.25
N TRP A 105 -11.00 0.68 13.92
CA TRP A 105 -12.04 0.13 13.06
C TRP A 105 -11.83 -1.35 12.71
N LYS A 106 -10.57 -1.81 12.50
CA LYS A 106 -10.20 -3.19 12.14
C LYS A 106 -10.96 -3.73 10.91
N PRO A 107 -10.81 -3.11 9.72
CA PRO A 107 -11.44 -3.63 8.51
C PRO A 107 -10.96 -5.05 8.16
N ASN A 108 -11.87 -5.86 7.62
CA ASN A 108 -11.60 -7.26 7.28
C ASN A 108 -10.61 -7.44 6.10
N PHE A 109 -10.41 -6.40 5.31
CA PHE A 109 -9.43 -6.41 4.22
C PHE A 109 -8.87 -5.01 3.99
N VAL A 110 -7.56 -4.90 3.99
CA VAL A 110 -6.81 -3.66 3.71
C VAL A 110 -5.70 -3.94 2.73
N ILE A 111 -5.56 -3.08 1.73
CA ILE A 111 -4.41 -3.05 0.83
C ILE A 111 -3.53 -1.86 1.20
N ASP A 112 -2.25 -2.08 1.42
CA ASP A 112 -1.29 -1.04 1.77
C ASP A 112 -0.01 -1.21 0.94
N ILE A 113 0.21 -0.30 -0.01
CA ILE A 113 1.42 -0.31 -0.85
C ILE A 113 2.65 0.32 -0.19
N ASN A 114 2.50 0.85 1.01
CA ASN A 114 3.64 1.36 1.78
C ASN A 114 4.48 0.18 2.30
N ARG A 115 5.78 0.40 2.47
CA ARG A 115 6.75 -0.66 2.84
C ARG A 115 7.04 -0.72 4.33
N ASP A 116 6.44 0.17 5.14
CA ASP A 116 6.54 0.18 6.60
C ASP A 116 5.71 -0.91 7.28
N THR A 117 5.68 -0.93 8.61
CA THR A 117 4.95 -1.91 9.42
C THR A 117 3.69 -1.38 10.07
N GLN A 118 3.27 -0.13 9.82
CA GLN A 118 2.19 0.51 10.58
C GLN A 118 0.85 -0.21 10.43
N LEU A 119 0.57 -0.78 9.23
CA LEU A 119 -0.64 -1.59 9.06
C LEU A 119 -0.62 -2.84 9.96
N GLN A 120 0.50 -3.58 10.00
CA GLN A 120 0.66 -4.75 10.86
C GLN A 120 0.57 -4.36 12.35
N ASP A 121 1.16 -3.22 12.72
CA ASP A 121 1.09 -2.68 14.08
C ASP A 121 -0.34 -2.27 14.48
N SER A 122 -1.21 -1.96 13.50
CA SER A 122 -2.63 -1.69 13.72
C SER A 122 -3.44 -2.94 14.11
N TYR A 123 -2.92 -4.13 13.81
CA TYR A 123 -3.52 -5.43 14.13
C TYR A 123 -2.68 -6.26 15.11
N ALA A 124 -1.80 -5.61 15.89
CA ALA A 124 -0.88 -6.32 16.79
C ALA A 124 -1.59 -7.09 17.93
N ASP A 125 -2.83 -6.75 18.21
CA ASP A 125 -3.69 -7.36 19.25
C ASP A 125 -4.72 -8.35 18.68
N GLU A 126 -4.68 -8.66 17.38
CA GLU A 126 -5.68 -9.48 16.69
C GLU A 126 -5.02 -10.47 15.72
N GLU A 127 -5.51 -11.71 15.70
CA GLU A 127 -5.12 -12.69 14.70
C GLU A 127 -5.50 -12.21 13.30
N HIS A 128 -4.58 -12.33 12.35
CA HIS A 128 -4.80 -11.88 10.97
C HIS A 128 -3.93 -12.63 9.97
N THR A 129 -4.32 -12.55 8.71
CA THR A 129 -3.54 -13.03 7.56
C THR A 129 -2.80 -11.87 6.93
N LEU A 130 -1.48 -11.97 6.81
CA LEU A 130 -0.63 -11.03 6.10
C LEU A 130 -0.17 -11.64 4.77
N ILE A 131 -0.47 -10.94 3.66
CA ILE A 131 0.02 -11.29 2.33
C ILE A 131 1.10 -10.28 1.95
N VAL A 132 2.31 -10.76 1.65
CA VAL A 132 3.47 -9.93 1.32
C VAL A 132 3.87 -10.17 -0.13
N GLY A 133 3.91 -9.11 -0.93
CA GLY A 133 4.42 -9.17 -2.31
C GLY A 133 5.94 -9.41 -2.34
N LEU A 134 6.38 -10.20 -3.30
CA LEU A 134 7.77 -10.59 -3.53
C LEU A 134 8.18 -10.27 -4.97
N ALA A 135 9.46 -10.07 -5.20
CA ALA A 135 10.00 -9.96 -6.55
C ALA A 135 11.31 -10.74 -6.70
N ARG A 136 11.54 -11.28 -7.88
CA ARG A 136 12.77 -11.97 -8.29
C ARG A 136 13.18 -13.11 -7.34
N VAL A 137 12.18 -13.86 -6.88
CA VAL A 137 12.41 -15.03 -6.01
C VAL A 137 12.72 -16.24 -6.88
N VAL A 138 13.81 -16.93 -6.56
CA VAL A 138 14.22 -18.17 -7.24
C VAL A 138 13.54 -19.37 -6.57
N GLY A 139 12.97 -20.28 -7.41
CA GLY A 139 12.35 -21.52 -6.91
C GLY A 139 10.96 -21.35 -6.30
N ASN A 140 10.33 -20.20 -6.49
CA ASN A 140 8.93 -19.99 -6.12
C ASN A 140 8.16 -19.46 -7.35
N ASP A 141 7.07 -20.15 -7.70
CA ASP A 141 6.20 -19.76 -8.81
C ASP A 141 5.36 -18.52 -8.49
N TYR A 142 5.13 -18.26 -7.21
CA TYR A 142 4.33 -17.13 -6.76
C TYR A 142 5.18 -15.92 -6.39
N ARG A 143 4.64 -14.73 -6.59
CA ARG A 143 5.23 -13.46 -6.14
C ARG A 143 4.55 -12.93 -4.90
N PHE A 144 4.21 -13.84 -4.00
CA PHE A 144 3.75 -13.53 -2.64
C PHE A 144 4.14 -14.64 -1.66
N LYS A 145 4.17 -14.27 -0.39
CA LYS A 145 4.11 -15.17 0.77
C LYS A 145 2.89 -14.83 1.60
N ILE A 146 2.35 -15.83 2.26
CA ILE A 146 1.22 -15.69 3.18
C ILE A 146 1.71 -16.06 4.57
N TYR A 147 1.43 -15.18 5.52
CA TYR A 147 1.71 -15.41 6.93
C TYR A 147 0.42 -15.31 7.73
N GLN A 148 0.28 -16.14 8.73
CA GLN A 148 -0.73 -15.99 9.76
C GLN A 148 -0.07 -15.45 11.02
N TYR A 149 -0.71 -14.48 11.66
CA TYR A 149 -0.34 -13.93 12.96
C TYR A 149 -1.26 -14.51 14.02
N ASP A 150 -0.72 -15.07 15.09
CA ASP A 150 -1.46 -15.73 16.18
C ASP A 150 -1.64 -14.86 17.42
N GLY A 151 -1.41 -13.55 17.29
CA GLY A 151 -1.38 -12.62 18.40
C GLY A 151 0.01 -12.45 19.04
N GLN A 152 1.01 -13.24 18.64
CA GLN A 152 2.40 -13.17 19.14
C GLN A 152 3.45 -13.18 18.04
N ALA A 153 3.30 -14.05 17.05
CA ALA A 153 4.27 -14.25 15.98
C ALA A 153 3.61 -14.53 14.63
N TYR A 154 4.36 -14.27 13.56
CA TYR A 154 3.98 -14.67 12.20
C TYR A 154 4.58 -16.02 11.85
N PHE A 155 3.79 -16.89 11.21
CA PHE A 155 4.27 -18.11 10.56
C PHE A 155 3.75 -18.18 9.13
N GLU A 156 4.62 -18.65 8.24
CA GLU A 156 4.27 -18.86 6.84
C GLU A 156 3.25 -20.00 6.72
N VAL A 157 2.21 -19.80 5.94
CA VAL A 157 1.15 -20.78 5.67
C VAL A 157 0.91 -20.95 4.18
N ALA A 158 0.51 -22.14 3.77
CA ALA A 158 0.12 -22.40 2.39
C ALA A 158 -1.28 -21.80 2.09
N GLN A 159 -1.56 -21.47 0.83
CA GLN A 159 -2.86 -20.85 0.42
C GLN A 159 -4.09 -21.66 0.86
N ASN A 160 -4.00 -22.98 0.86
CA ASN A 160 -5.08 -23.89 1.27
C ASN A 160 -5.27 -24.02 2.77
N GLN A 161 -4.39 -23.44 3.58
CA GLN A 161 -4.43 -23.45 5.04
C GLN A 161 -4.92 -22.12 5.63
N VAL A 162 -5.14 -21.09 4.79
CA VAL A 162 -5.57 -19.78 5.25
C VAL A 162 -6.98 -19.83 5.86
N ASP A 163 -7.11 -19.31 7.07
CA ASP A 163 -8.43 -19.07 7.66
C ASP A 163 -9.03 -17.78 7.05
N LYS A 164 -10.03 -17.97 6.20
CA LYS A 164 -10.70 -16.88 5.47
C LYS A 164 -11.59 -16.00 6.35
N LYS A 165 -11.74 -16.32 7.63
CA LYS A 165 -12.51 -15.52 8.59
C LYS A 165 -11.64 -14.42 9.22
N LEU A 166 -10.33 -14.60 9.22
CA LEU A 166 -9.39 -13.62 9.76
C LEU A 166 -9.28 -12.40 8.84
N PRO A 167 -9.02 -11.21 9.41
CA PRO A 167 -8.68 -10.03 8.63
C PRO A 167 -7.51 -10.29 7.68
N ILE A 168 -7.55 -9.69 6.49
CA ILE A 168 -6.53 -9.84 5.46
C ILE A 168 -5.80 -8.51 5.30
N LEU A 169 -4.50 -8.50 5.56
CA LEU A 169 -3.59 -7.40 5.30
C LEU A 169 -2.77 -7.71 4.06
N PHE A 170 -2.90 -6.92 3.00
CA PHE A 170 -2.15 -7.14 1.77
C PHE A 170 -1.13 -6.02 1.55
N LYS A 171 0.16 -6.39 1.55
CA LYS A 171 1.32 -5.53 1.36
C LYS A 171 2.02 -5.87 0.03
N PRO A 172 1.48 -5.45 -1.13
CA PRO A 172 2.00 -5.86 -2.45
C PRO A 172 3.43 -5.37 -2.71
N MET A 173 3.86 -4.26 -2.11
CA MET A 173 5.23 -3.74 -2.29
C MET A 173 6.22 -4.26 -1.24
N GLY A 174 5.80 -5.22 -0.43
CA GLY A 174 6.63 -5.81 0.60
C GLY A 174 6.63 -5.05 1.93
N THR A 175 7.40 -5.56 2.88
CA THR A 175 7.51 -5.06 4.26
C THR A 175 8.75 -5.65 4.93
N PRO A 176 9.32 -5.01 5.98
CA PRO A 176 10.47 -5.57 6.69
C PRO A 176 10.12 -6.71 7.66
N ARG A 177 8.82 -7.01 7.87
CA ARG A 177 8.38 -7.97 8.86
C ARG A 177 7.27 -8.89 8.31
N PRO A 178 7.30 -10.22 8.55
CA PRO A 178 8.25 -10.95 9.40
C PRO A 178 9.64 -11.12 8.78
N GLU A 179 9.77 -11.07 7.47
CA GLU A 179 11.02 -11.10 6.71
C GLU A 179 11.13 -9.85 5.84
N SER A 180 12.34 -9.32 5.70
CA SER A 180 12.58 -8.16 4.82
C SER A 180 12.44 -8.55 3.36
N ASN A 181 11.30 -8.22 2.78
CA ASN A 181 11.00 -8.39 1.36
C ASN A 181 10.47 -7.09 0.79
N TYR A 182 11.02 -6.67 -0.37
CA TYR A 182 10.65 -5.41 -0.99
C TYR A 182 10.58 -5.52 -2.51
N VAL A 183 9.49 -5.03 -3.08
CA VAL A 183 9.36 -4.69 -4.50
C VAL A 183 9.75 -3.23 -4.63
N ALA A 184 10.94 -2.93 -5.15
CA ALA A 184 11.55 -1.60 -5.04
C ALA A 184 12.17 -1.08 -6.33
N SER A 185 13.02 -1.86 -7.05
CA SER A 185 13.67 -1.42 -8.28
C SER A 185 12.81 -1.69 -9.53
N ASP A 186 13.16 -1.07 -10.66
CA ASP A 186 12.48 -1.33 -11.95
C ASP A 186 12.42 -2.83 -12.27
N ALA A 187 13.52 -3.57 -12.01
CA ALA A 187 13.54 -5.01 -12.25
C ALA A 187 12.57 -5.77 -11.34
N ASP A 188 12.39 -5.32 -10.09
CA ASP A 188 11.39 -5.89 -9.17
C ASP A 188 9.97 -5.63 -9.69
N TYR A 189 9.70 -4.40 -10.13
CA TYR A 189 8.38 -4.05 -10.67
C TYR A 189 8.04 -4.80 -11.95
N VAL A 190 9.01 -4.98 -12.85
CA VAL A 190 8.80 -5.76 -14.08
C VAL A 190 8.45 -7.21 -13.73
N ASP A 191 9.21 -7.85 -12.83
CA ASP A 191 8.93 -9.22 -12.38
C ASP A 191 7.56 -9.30 -11.70
N TYR A 192 7.29 -8.42 -10.73
CA TYR A 192 6.04 -8.43 -9.96
C TYR A 192 4.81 -8.18 -10.84
N ILE A 193 4.85 -7.17 -11.72
CA ILE A 193 3.72 -6.82 -12.61
C ILE A 193 3.47 -7.95 -13.62
N THR A 194 4.52 -8.56 -14.17
CA THR A 194 4.37 -9.69 -15.09
C THR A 194 3.61 -10.84 -14.43
N GLU A 195 4.00 -11.19 -13.21
CA GLU A 195 3.35 -12.26 -12.46
C GLU A 195 1.97 -11.85 -11.90
N LEU A 196 1.75 -10.56 -11.64
CA LEU A 196 0.45 -10.02 -11.25
C LEU A 196 -0.56 -10.17 -12.40
N MET A 197 -0.17 -9.82 -13.63
CA MET A 197 -0.97 -10.02 -14.83
C MET A 197 -1.19 -11.52 -15.14
N GLY A 198 -0.19 -12.36 -14.85
CA GLY A 198 -0.28 -13.83 -14.96
C GLY A 198 -1.14 -14.48 -13.88
N GLY A 199 -1.49 -13.73 -12.83
CA GLY A 199 -2.26 -14.25 -11.70
C GLY A 199 -1.43 -14.94 -10.61
N PHE A 200 -0.11 -14.83 -10.64
CA PHE A 200 0.80 -15.48 -9.68
C PHE A 200 1.28 -14.55 -8.55
N ALA A 201 0.86 -13.28 -8.54
CA ALA A 201 1.20 -12.33 -7.48
C ALA A 201 0.05 -12.02 -6.51
N ILE A 202 -1.10 -12.64 -6.69
CA ILE A 202 -2.26 -12.56 -5.78
C ILE A 202 -2.75 -13.98 -5.48
N PRO A 203 -2.98 -14.36 -4.21
CA PRO A 203 -3.54 -15.65 -3.84
C PRO A 203 -4.92 -15.89 -4.47
N ASP A 204 -5.24 -17.15 -4.79
CA ASP A 204 -6.49 -17.50 -5.45
C ASP A 204 -7.73 -17.12 -4.62
N PHE A 205 -7.68 -17.33 -3.30
CA PHE A 205 -8.78 -16.94 -2.42
C PHE A 205 -9.03 -15.42 -2.42
N LEU A 206 -7.97 -14.61 -2.61
CA LEU A 206 -8.09 -13.16 -2.68
C LEU A 206 -8.62 -12.70 -4.03
N LYS A 207 -8.31 -13.43 -5.13
CA LYS A 207 -8.93 -13.19 -6.45
C LYS A 207 -10.45 -13.37 -6.40
N GLU A 208 -10.92 -14.38 -5.67
CA GLU A 208 -12.36 -14.58 -5.46
C GLU A 208 -12.96 -13.50 -4.54
N TYR A 209 -12.27 -13.15 -3.45
CA TYR A 209 -12.76 -12.18 -2.48
C TYR A 209 -12.95 -10.78 -3.07
N ARG A 210 -12.07 -10.36 -4.00
CA ARG A 210 -12.11 -9.02 -4.61
C ARG A 210 -13.23 -8.81 -5.63
N LYS A 211 -13.88 -9.88 -6.11
CA LYS A 211 -14.95 -9.79 -7.12
C LYS A 211 -16.11 -8.92 -6.63
N GLY A 212 -16.47 -7.92 -7.44
CA GLY A 212 -17.58 -7.01 -7.12
C GLY A 212 -17.32 -6.07 -5.94
N LYS A 213 -16.12 -6.02 -5.36
CA LYS A 213 -15.77 -5.06 -4.31
C LYS A 213 -15.58 -3.66 -4.88
N LYS A 214 -15.89 -2.65 -4.08
CA LYS A 214 -15.49 -1.27 -4.31
C LYS A 214 -14.21 -0.97 -3.54
N TYR A 215 -13.49 0.05 -3.96
CA TYR A 215 -12.23 0.46 -3.32
C TYR A 215 -12.25 1.95 -2.99
N LEU A 216 -11.63 2.31 -1.88
CA LEU A 216 -11.30 3.69 -1.55
C LEU A 216 -9.78 3.87 -1.68
N LEU A 217 -9.35 4.56 -2.74
CA LEU A 217 -7.94 4.87 -2.96
C LEU A 217 -7.57 6.13 -2.17
N ILE A 218 -6.65 6.00 -1.19
CA ILE A 218 -6.26 7.08 -0.27
C ILE A 218 -4.76 7.30 -0.37
N GLY A 219 -4.35 8.53 -0.66
CA GLY A 219 -2.93 8.91 -0.68
C GLY A 219 -2.10 8.31 -1.82
N LEU A 220 -2.74 7.83 -2.89
CA LEU A 220 -2.05 7.33 -4.07
C LEU A 220 -1.77 8.46 -5.07
N PRO A 221 -0.52 8.65 -5.51
CA PRO A 221 -0.21 9.54 -6.61
C PRO A 221 -0.26 8.78 -7.94
N LEU A 222 -1.43 8.52 -8.51
CA LEU A 222 -1.60 7.76 -9.76
C LEU A 222 -1.05 8.49 -11.00
N ASN A 223 0.09 9.14 -10.86
CA ASN A 223 0.79 9.89 -11.90
C ASN A 223 1.87 9.08 -12.63
N ARG A 224 2.21 7.87 -12.14
CA ARG A 224 3.22 6.96 -12.71
C ARG A 224 2.59 5.70 -13.26
N ASP A 225 3.22 5.12 -14.30
CA ASP A 225 2.68 3.94 -14.98
C ASP A 225 2.80 2.68 -14.11
N SER A 226 3.90 2.51 -13.37
CA SER A 226 4.11 1.39 -12.45
C SER A 226 3.02 1.31 -11.37
N GLU A 227 2.71 2.43 -10.72
CA GLU A 227 1.65 2.50 -9.69
C GLU A 227 0.27 2.20 -10.28
N ARG A 228 -0.01 2.75 -11.48
CA ARG A 228 -1.28 2.50 -12.16
C ARG A 228 -1.47 1.04 -12.56
N MET A 229 -0.42 0.39 -13.07
CA MET A 229 -0.47 -1.03 -13.46
C MET A 229 -0.75 -1.90 -12.24
N VAL A 230 0.02 -1.75 -11.17
CA VAL A 230 -0.19 -2.51 -9.93
C VAL A 230 -1.61 -2.32 -9.38
N MET A 231 -2.08 -1.07 -9.28
CA MET A 231 -3.42 -0.79 -8.77
C MET A 231 -4.51 -1.37 -9.68
N SER A 232 -4.36 -1.24 -11.00
CA SER A 232 -5.36 -1.76 -11.97
C SER A 232 -5.52 -3.27 -11.86
N ASP A 233 -4.42 -4.01 -11.71
CA ASP A 233 -4.45 -5.47 -11.64
C ASP A 233 -4.93 -5.97 -10.27
N ILE A 234 -4.53 -5.28 -9.18
CA ILE A 234 -5.04 -5.61 -7.84
C ILE A 234 -6.56 -5.40 -7.77
N THR A 235 -7.08 -4.34 -8.40
CA THR A 235 -8.52 -4.04 -8.42
C THR A 235 -9.26 -4.65 -9.63
N TYR A 236 -8.64 -5.57 -10.36
CA TYR A 236 -9.29 -6.31 -11.44
C TYR A 236 -10.49 -7.10 -10.89
N ASP A 237 -11.56 -7.25 -11.66
CA ASP A 237 -12.84 -7.83 -11.24
C ASP A 237 -13.61 -7.06 -10.14
N ALA A 238 -13.22 -5.81 -9.84
CA ALA A 238 -14.02 -4.92 -9.01
C ALA A 238 -15.41 -4.65 -9.62
N ASP A 239 -16.31 -4.04 -8.84
CA ASP A 239 -17.59 -3.53 -9.33
C ASP A 239 -17.39 -2.59 -10.54
N GLN A 240 -18.42 -2.38 -11.38
CA GLN A 240 -18.38 -1.41 -12.49
C GLN A 240 -18.09 0.01 -11.98
N HIS A 241 -18.74 0.41 -10.87
CA HIS A 241 -18.35 1.55 -10.07
C HIS A 241 -17.30 1.08 -9.07
N ARG A 242 -16.01 1.18 -9.46
CA ARG A 242 -14.89 0.65 -8.67
C ARG A 242 -14.71 1.30 -7.31
N GLY A 243 -15.40 2.40 -7.04
CA GLY A 243 -15.35 3.16 -5.80
C GLY A 243 -14.78 4.56 -5.99
N TRP A 244 -13.97 5.03 -5.05
CA TRP A 244 -13.55 6.43 -4.99
C TRP A 244 -12.04 6.58 -4.95
N PHE A 245 -11.58 7.68 -5.55
CA PHE A 245 -10.19 8.10 -5.53
C PHE A 245 -10.07 9.48 -4.88
N LEU A 246 -9.51 9.52 -3.67
CA LEU A 246 -9.25 10.77 -2.96
C LEU A 246 -7.94 11.39 -3.44
N ARG A 247 -8.01 12.55 -4.06
CA ARG A 247 -6.85 13.26 -4.58
C ARG A 247 -7.05 14.75 -4.61
N LYS A 248 -6.34 15.53 -3.78
CA LYS A 248 -6.27 17.00 -3.91
C LYS A 248 -5.46 17.38 -5.14
N ASN A 249 -5.95 18.38 -5.87
CA ASN A 249 -5.32 18.90 -7.08
C ASN A 249 -4.92 17.81 -8.09
N PRO A 250 -5.87 16.97 -8.54
CA PRO A 250 -5.58 15.89 -9.47
C PRO A 250 -5.17 16.44 -10.84
N THR A 251 -4.15 15.83 -11.44
CA THR A 251 -3.75 16.12 -12.82
C THR A 251 -4.80 15.60 -13.81
N ASP A 252 -4.85 16.15 -15.02
CA ASP A 252 -5.74 15.65 -16.08
C ASP A 252 -5.47 14.19 -16.44
N LYS A 253 -4.22 13.74 -16.26
CA LYS A 253 -3.84 12.33 -16.46
C LYS A 253 -4.47 11.43 -15.39
N GLU A 254 -4.45 11.85 -14.13
CA GLU A 254 -5.10 11.14 -13.02
C GLU A 254 -6.62 11.11 -13.19
N LYS A 255 -7.24 12.25 -13.52
CA LYS A 255 -8.69 12.35 -13.79
C LYS A 255 -9.14 11.37 -14.87
N ARG A 256 -8.46 11.39 -16.03
CA ARG A 256 -8.78 10.49 -17.16
C ARG A 256 -8.58 9.03 -16.81
N PHE A 257 -7.51 8.72 -16.07
CA PHE A 257 -7.21 7.35 -15.69
C PHE A 257 -8.23 6.80 -14.69
N ALA A 258 -8.55 7.55 -13.63
CA ALA A 258 -9.57 7.19 -12.64
C ALA A 258 -10.94 6.94 -13.32
N GLY A 259 -11.40 7.89 -14.14
CA GLY A 259 -12.66 7.75 -14.86
C GLY A 259 -12.71 6.57 -15.82
N LYS A 260 -11.59 6.27 -16.53
CA LYS A 260 -11.49 5.10 -17.41
C LYS A 260 -11.67 3.78 -16.66
N LEU A 261 -11.24 3.72 -15.40
CA LEU A 261 -11.36 2.53 -14.57
C LEU A 261 -12.67 2.46 -13.76
N GLY A 262 -13.51 3.49 -13.82
CA GLY A 262 -14.77 3.53 -13.07
C GLY A 262 -14.62 4.02 -11.62
N PHE A 263 -13.52 4.74 -11.29
CA PHE A 263 -13.39 5.44 -10.01
C PHE A 263 -13.98 6.84 -10.09
N GLU A 264 -14.80 7.20 -9.10
CA GLU A 264 -15.20 8.58 -8.88
C GLU A 264 -14.08 9.32 -8.16
N LEU A 265 -13.63 10.44 -8.76
CA LEU A 265 -12.59 11.26 -8.18
C LEU A 265 -13.20 12.30 -7.23
N ILE A 266 -12.70 12.33 -6.01
CA ILE A 266 -13.07 13.28 -4.96
C ILE A 266 -11.87 14.18 -4.68
N GLU A 267 -12.05 15.50 -4.81
CA GLU A 267 -11.00 16.48 -4.51
C GLU A 267 -10.79 16.64 -2.98
N ALA A 268 -10.28 15.59 -2.37
CA ALA A 268 -9.99 15.45 -0.96
C ALA A 268 -8.72 14.67 -0.75
N ASP A 269 -8.18 14.67 0.47
CA ASP A 269 -7.05 13.83 0.86
C ASP A 269 -7.34 13.02 2.13
N CYS A 270 -6.30 12.39 2.69
CA CYS A 270 -6.40 11.61 3.90
C CYS A 270 -6.85 12.44 5.12
N LYS A 271 -6.45 13.72 5.21
CA LYS A 271 -6.87 14.59 6.31
C LYS A 271 -8.35 14.88 6.27
N ASP A 272 -8.88 15.23 5.08
CA ASP A 272 -10.30 15.50 4.89
C ASP A 272 -11.15 14.26 5.25
N LEU A 273 -10.68 13.06 4.90
CA LEU A 273 -11.35 11.81 5.29
C LEU A 273 -11.39 11.65 6.81
N LEU A 274 -10.25 11.85 7.49
CA LEU A 274 -10.16 11.71 8.95
C LEU A 274 -11.04 12.74 9.69
N GLU A 275 -11.15 13.96 9.18
CA GLU A 275 -12.07 14.97 9.70
C GLU A 275 -13.54 14.51 9.61
N GLN A 276 -13.93 13.85 8.50
CA GLN A 276 -15.27 13.28 8.34
C GLN A 276 -15.53 12.10 9.30
N VAL A 277 -14.50 11.26 9.52
CA VAL A 277 -14.57 10.18 10.52
C VAL A 277 -14.84 10.73 11.90
N GLN A 278 -14.06 11.74 12.34
CA GLN A 278 -14.23 12.39 13.65
C GLN A 278 -15.60 13.03 13.81
N THR A 279 -16.10 13.72 12.77
CA THR A 279 -17.43 14.35 12.78
C THR A 279 -18.52 13.29 12.96
N ARG A 280 -18.41 12.14 12.29
CA ARG A 280 -19.38 11.05 12.43
C ARG A 280 -19.34 10.37 13.81
N GLN A 281 -18.18 10.27 14.44
CA GLN A 281 -18.04 9.69 15.78
C GLN A 281 -18.59 10.61 16.88
N ALA A 282 -18.63 11.93 16.62
CA ALA A 282 -19.15 12.93 17.55
C ALA A 282 -20.68 13.15 17.44
N ALA A 283 -21.34 12.63 16.40
CA ALA A 283 -22.79 12.78 16.14
C ALA A 283 -23.58 11.59 16.63
#